data_fac619c09661cd903471cd4ab1d3eaa5
#
_entry.id   fac619c09661cd903471cd4ab1d3eaa5
#
_cell.length_a   1.000
_cell.length_b   1.000
_cell.length_c   1.000
_cell.angle_alpha   90.00
_cell.angle_beta   90.00
_cell.angle_gamma   90.00
#
_symmetry.space_group_name_H-M   'P 1'
#
loop_
_entity.id
_entity.type
_entity.pdbx_description
1 polymer ?
#
loop_
_entity_poly.entity_id
_entity_poly.type
_entity_poly.pdbx_seq_one_letter_code
_entity_poly.pdbx_strand_id
1 'polypeptide(L)'
;MGNKKLAIAVAVTGLFMAASIIRAIGATRPKVPPVSAAVSLQRLLDGNRRFSTGKMEHPRQTTARRDEVAQGQYPFAAVLACSDSRTAPEIVFDQGLGDLFVVRVAGNVADHLVIESLDYAVTHLNARLVVVMGHTHCGAIKAAVEGHDEPDEDVGPMLRELRPAVDAAKSLPGDIFDNASQENVRLIVKDLSKEGPLAPMIQSGELKIVGAMYDIDTGKVTLLD
;
A
#
# COMPACT_ATOMS: atom_id res chain seq x y z
N MET A 1 -52.70 45.12 24.88
CA MET A 1 -52.85 43.67 25.18
C MET A 1 -52.83 42.97 23.83
N GLY A 2 -51.79 42.47 23.51
CA GLY A 2 -51.19 41.70 22.99
C GLY A 2 -50.30 40.85 22.30
N ASN A 3 -49.70 40.26 21.80
CA ASN A 3 -49.01 39.33 20.91
C ASN A 3 -47.69 38.81 21.51
N LYS A 4 -47.80 37.76 22.29
CA LYS A 4 -46.64 36.93 22.70
C LYS A 4 -46.97 35.44 22.58
N LYS A 5 -47.36 34.97 21.40
CA LYS A 5 -47.54 33.51 21.16
C LYS A 5 -47.11 33.02 19.78
N LEU A 6 -46.09 33.58 19.18
CA LEU A 6 -45.65 33.12 17.85
C LEU A 6 -44.11 32.94 17.72
N ALA A 7 -43.42 32.62 18.79
CA ALA A 7 -41.95 32.51 18.74
C ALA A 7 -41.37 31.16 19.21
N ILE A 8 -42.21 30.14 19.48
CA ILE A 8 -41.72 28.85 20.02
C ILE A 8 -41.85 27.67 19.05
N ALA A 9 -42.50 27.81 17.90
CA ALA A 9 -42.74 26.70 16.98
C ALA A 9 -41.68 26.46 15.89
N VAL A 10 -40.69 27.35 15.74
CA VAL A 10 -39.69 27.25 14.64
C VAL A 10 -38.35 26.60 15.09
N ALA A 11 -38.12 26.45 16.40
CA ALA A 11 -36.84 25.95 16.92
C ALA A 11 -36.73 24.42 17.07
N VAL A 12 -37.83 23.68 16.92
CA VAL A 12 -37.84 22.21 17.17
C VAL A 12 -37.72 21.39 15.88
N THR A 13 -38.06 21.95 14.73
CA THR A 13 -37.99 21.26 13.44
C THR A 13 -36.57 21.27 12.82
N GLY A 14 -35.69 22.18 13.21
CA GLY A 14 -34.30 22.24 12.70
C GLY A 14 -33.36 21.23 13.31
N LEU A 15 -33.65 20.68 14.50
CA LEU A 15 -32.76 19.77 15.22
C LEU A 15 -32.91 18.31 14.80
N PHE A 16 -34.05 17.95 14.20
CA PHE A 16 -34.28 16.56 13.71
C PHE A 16 -33.75 16.31 12.31
N MET A 17 -33.50 17.34 11.49
CA MET A 17 -32.87 17.14 10.17
C MET A 17 -31.35 17.01 10.22
N ALA A 18 -30.68 17.60 11.21
CA ALA A 18 -29.24 17.50 11.37
C ALA A 18 -28.79 16.10 11.88
N ALA A 19 -29.64 15.40 12.65
CA ALA A 19 -29.31 14.06 13.15
C ALA A 19 -29.48 12.95 12.10
N SER A 20 -30.18 13.20 11.00
CA SER A 20 -30.39 12.21 9.93
C SER A 20 -29.28 12.21 8.88
N ILE A 21 -28.50 13.28 8.78
CA ILE A 21 -27.40 13.39 7.78
C ILE A 21 -26.11 12.75 8.30
N ILE A 22 -25.91 12.70 9.63
CA ILE A 22 -24.69 12.10 10.22
C ILE A 22 -24.73 10.56 10.22
N ARG A 23 -25.91 9.94 9.98
CA ARG A 23 -26.08 8.47 9.95
C ARG A 23 -25.81 7.83 8.59
N ALA A 24 -25.52 8.62 7.55
CA ALA A 24 -25.28 8.13 6.18
C ALA A 24 -23.80 8.00 5.79
N ILE A 25 -22.86 8.29 6.71
CA ILE A 25 -21.43 8.01 6.51
C ILE A 25 -21.03 6.80 7.36
N GLY A 26 -21.90 5.83 7.46
CA GLY A 26 -21.50 4.47 7.81
C GLY A 26 -20.90 3.87 6.55
N ALA A 27 -19.58 3.74 6.49
CA ALA A 27 -18.90 3.02 5.43
C ALA A 27 -19.57 1.65 5.28
N THR A 28 -20.44 1.51 4.29
CA THR A 28 -20.98 0.21 3.90
C THR A 28 -19.78 -0.60 3.44
N ARG A 29 -19.41 -1.65 4.20
CA ARG A 29 -18.39 -2.61 3.79
C ARG A 29 -18.66 -3.00 2.34
N PRO A 30 -17.63 -3.12 1.50
CA PRO A 30 -17.80 -3.51 0.11
C PRO A 30 -18.65 -4.77 0.03
N LYS A 31 -19.67 -4.76 -0.84
CA LYS A 31 -20.53 -5.94 -1.09
C LYS A 31 -19.78 -7.06 -1.81
N VAL A 32 -18.58 -6.77 -2.32
CA VAL A 32 -17.74 -7.76 -3.00
C VAL A 32 -16.98 -8.58 -1.97
N PRO A 33 -17.11 -9.91 -1.96
CA PRO A 33 -16.34 -10.76 -1.07
C PRO A 33 -14.82 -10.54 -1.29
N PRO A 34 -14.02 -10.54 -0.22
CA PRO A 34 -12.58 -10.38 -0.35
C PRO A 34 -11.97 -11.55 -1.12
N VAL A 35 -10.99 -11.25 -1.95
CA VAL A 35 -10.15 -12.27 -2.59
C VAL A 35 -9.15 -12.79 -1.54
N SER A 36 -8.99 -14.11 -1.43
CA SER A 36 -8.03 -14.67 -0.47
C SER A 36 -6.59 -14.24 -0.78
N ALA A 37 -5.75 -14.14 0.25
CA ALA A 37 -4.35 -13.75 0.09
C ALA A 37 -3.59 -14.67 -0.91
N ALA A 38 -3.87 -15.98 -0.88
CA ALA A 38 -3.24 -16.94 -1.80
C ALA A 38 -3.62 -16.68 -3.27
N VAL A 39 -4.89 -16.44 -3.54
CA VAL A 39 -5.37 -16.12 -4.90
C VAL A 39 -4.82 -14.76 -5.36
N SER A 40 -4.79 -13.77 -4.47
CA SER A 40 -4.23 -12.45 -4.76
C SER A 40 -2.75 -12.54 -5.12
N LEU A 41 -1.97 -13.28 -4.33
CA LEU A 41 -0.54 -13.48 -4.59
C LEU A 41 -0.31 -14.19 -5.93
N GLN A 42 -1.07 -15.24 -6.22
CA GLN A 42 -0.96 -15.95 -7.49
C GLN A 42 -1.25 -15.04 -8.69
N ARG A 43 -2.28 -14.16 -8.60
CA ARG A 43 -2.58 -13.17 -9.64
C ARG A 43 -1.42 -12.22 -9.90
N LEU A 44 -0.75 -11.73 -8.83
CA LEU A 44 0.41 -10.87 -8.97
C LEU A 44 1.57 -11.59 -9.64
N LEU A 45 1.89 -12.79 -9.19
CA LEU A 45 3.00 -13.58 -9.77
C LEU A 45 2.75 -13.96 -11.23
N ASP A 46 1.51 -14.31 -11.58
CA ASP A 46 1.13 -14.59 -12.97
C ASP A 46 1.24 -13.33 -13.84
N GLY A 47 0.82 -12.18 -13.32
CA GLY A 47 0.97 -10.89 -14.00
C GLY A 47 2.45 -10.52 -14.19
N ASN A 48 3.27 -10.67 -13.17
CA ASN A 48 4.71 -10.41 -13.29
C ASN A 48 5.39 -11.37 -14.30
N ARG A 49 4.97 -12.63 -14.35
CA ARG A 49 5.47 -13.56 -15.37
C ARG A 49 5.11 -13.07 -16.79
N ARG A 50 3.91 -12.53 -17.01
CA ARG A 50 3.56 -11.92 -18.30
C ARG A 50 4.41 -10.70 -18.61
N PHE A 51 4.59 -9.79 -17.64
CA PHE A 51 5.42 -8.61 -17.78
C PHE A 51 6.87 -8.99 -18.13
N SER A 52 7.52 -9.83 -17.31
CA SER A 52 8.94 -10.20 -17.47
C SER A 52 9.23 -11.02 -18.74
N THR A 53 8.21 -11.61 -19.36
CA THR A 53 8.34 -12.35 -20.63
C THR A 53 7.82 -11.58 -21.85
N GLY A 54 7.43 -10.31 -21.69
CA GLY A 54 6.91 -9.50 -22.78
C GLY A 54 5.54 -9.93 -23.33
N LYS A 55 4.74 -10.62 -22.50
CA LYS A 55 3.42 -11.16 -22.85
C LYS A 55 2.29 -10.49 -22.06
N MET A 56 2.41 -9.17 -21.83
CA MET A 56 1.42 -8.41 -21.10
C MET A 56 0.06 -8.43 -21.79
N GLU A 57 -1.00 -8.54 -20.99
CA GLU A 57 -2.40 -8.54 -21.45
C GLU A 57 -3.08 -7.18 -21.26
N HIS A 58 -2.49 -6.28 -20.45
CA HIS A 58 -3.05 -4.97 -20.11
C HIS A 58 -4.52 -5.03 -19.66
N PRO A 59 -4.86 -5.88 -18.68
CA PRO A 59 -6.25 -6.11 -18.30
C PRO A 59 -6.86 -4.87 -17.68
N ARG A 60 -8.20 -4.72 -17.80
CA ARG A 60 -8.99 -3.71 -17.10
C ARG A 60 -8.48 -2.26 -17.25
N GLN A 61 -8.03 -1.89 -18.45
CA GLN A 61 -7.57 -0.55 -18.80
C GLN A 61 -8.52 0.16 -19.80
N THR A 62 -9.78 -0.27 -19.86
CA THR A 62 -10.79 0.26 -20.81
C THR A 62 -11.60 1.40 -20.18
N THR A 63 -12.27 2.19 -21.03
CA THR A 63 -13.25 3.21 -20.61
C THR A 63 -14.36 2.59 -19.77
N ALA A 64 -14.89 1.44 -20.17
CA ALA A 64 -15.93 0.73 -19.44
C ALA A 64 -15.46 0.37 -18.02
N ARG A 65 -14.22 -0.08 -17.86
CA ARG A 65 -13.67 -0.35 -16.53
C ARG A 65 -13.54 0.91 -15.68
N ARG A 66 -13.10 2.01 -16.28
CA ARG A 66 -13.04 3.31 -15.57
C ARG A 66 -14.42 3.72 -15.05
N ASP A 67 -15.46 3.57 -15.87
CA ASP A 67 -16.82 3.93 -15.50
C ASP A 67 -17.37 2.99 -14.40
N GLU A 68 -17.01 1.70 -14.44
CA GLU A 68 -17.35 0.72 -13.41
C GLU A 68 -16.73 1.12 -12.05
N VAL A 69 -15.43 1.41 -12.00
CA VAL A 69 -14.73 1.70 -10.74
C VAL A 69 -14.95 3.14 -10.22
N ALA A 70 -15.58 4.02 -11.01
CA ALA A 70 -15.99 5.34 -10.55
C ALA A 70 -16.99 5.29 -9.38
N GLN A 71 -17.70 4.19 -9.21
CA GLN A 71 -18.66 3.98 -8.12
C GLN A 71 -18.04 3.42 -6.83
N GLY A 72 -16.78 2.99 -6.86
CA GLY A 72 -16.06 2.43 -5.72
C GLY A 72 -14.86 1.61 -6.13
N GLN A 73 -13.97 1.36 -5.18
CA GLN A 73 -12.77 0.56 -5.39
C GLN A 73 -12.78 -0.70 -4.54
N TYR A 74 -12.32 -1.81 -5.11
CA TYR A 74 -12.26 -3.12 -4.48
C TYR A 74 -10.93 -3.80 -4.85
N PRO A 75 -9.79 -3.25 -4.39
CA PRO A 75 -8.48 -3.80 -4.70
C PRO A 75 -8.33 -5.19 -4.09
N PHE A 76 -7.77 -6.14 -4.84
CA PHE A 76 -7.55 -7.47 -4.31
C PHE A 76 -6.25 -7.58 -3.50
N ALA A 77 -5.34 -6.59 -3.62
CA ALA A 77 -4.09 -6.50 -2.87
C ALA A 77 -3.69 -5.04 -2.65
N ALA A 78 -2.92 -4.79 -1.59
CA ALA A 78 -2.16 -3.56 -1.40
C ALA A 78 -0.69 -3.80 -1.70
N VAL A 79 -0.01 -2.80 -2.27
CA VAL A 79 1.42 -2.85 -2.58
C VAL A 79 2.09 -1.58 -2.06
N LEU A 80 3.07 -1.74 -1.18
CA LEU A 80 4.04 -0.70 -0.83
C LEU A 80 5.26 -0.85 -1.72
N ALA A 81 5.59 0.16 -2.51
CA ALA A 81 6.72 0.15 -3.44
C ALA A 81 7.53 1.45 -3.41
N CYS A 82 8.71 1.43 -4.01
CA CYS A 82 9.49 2.64 -4.22
C CYS A 82 8.80 3.59 -5.22
N SER A 83 9.01 4.91 -5.03
CA SER A 83 8.61 5.93 -5.99
C SER A 83 9.46 5.97 -7.26
N ASP A 84 10.50 5.12 -7.37
CA ASP A 84 11.34 5.00 -8.57
C ASP A 84 10.46 4.81 -9.83
N SER A 85 10.67 5.64 -10.84
CA SER A 85 9.82 5.67 -12.04
C SER A 85 9.77 4.36 -12.82
N ARG A 86 10.71 3.44 -12.58
CA ARG A 86 10.85 2.14 -13.24
C ARG A 86 10.07 1.02 -12.54
N THR A 87 9.45 1.28 -11.37
CA THR A 87 8.88 0.26 -10.48
C THR A 87 7.37 0.39 -10.26
N ALA A 88 6.61 0.86 -11.25
CA ALA A 88 5.16 1.01 -11.16
C ALA A 88 4.47 -0.35 -10.95
N PRO A 89 3.85 -0.63 -9.78
CA PRO A 89 3.32 -1.96 -9.46
C PRO A 89 2.27 -2.45 -10.45
N GLU A 90 1.40 -1.55 -10.93
CA GLU A 90 0.35 -1.91 -11.88
C GLU A 90 0.94 -2.46 -13.20
N ILE A 91 2.10 -1.91 -13.62
CA ILE A 91 2.79 -2.35 -14.83
C ILE A 91 3.58 -3.63 -14.54
N VAL A 92 4.38 -3.64 -13.47
CA VAL A 92 5.22 -4.79 -13.07
C VAL A 92 4.40 -6.06 -12.84
N PHE A 93 3.17 -5.92 -12.32
CA PHE A 93 2.26 -7.03 -12.11
C PHE A 93 1.18 -7.18 -13.19
N ASP A 94 1.24 -6.43 -14.28
CA ASP A 94 0.27 -6.45 -15.39
C ASP A 94 -1.18 -6.43 -14.88
N GLN A 95 -1.51 -5.39 -14.09
CA GLN A 95 -2.83 -5.18 -13.50
C GLN A 95 -3.47 -3.89 -14.02
N GLY A 96 -4.77 -3.74 -13.80
CA GLY A 96 -5.54 -2.60 -14.31
C GLY A 96 -6.19 -1.74 -13.24
N LEU A 97 -7.06 -0.84 -13.67
CA LEU A 97 -7.74 0.12 -12.80
C LEU A 97 -8.53 -0.58 -11.69
N GLY A 98 -8.26 -0.17 -10.43
CA GLY A 98 -8.97 -0.65 -9.25
C GLY A 98 -8.58 -2.06 -8.78
N ASP A 99 -7.52 -2.66 -9.36
CA ASP A 99 -7.03 -3.98 -8.97
C ASP A 99 -6.13 -3.92 -7.75
N LEU A 100 -5.27 -2.90 -7.67
CA LEU A 100 -4.31 -2.70 -6.59
C LEU A 100 -4.58 -1.40 -5.84
N PHE A 101 -4.32 -1.42 -4.55
CA PHE A 101 -4.14 -0.23 -3.74
C PHE A 101 -2.64 0.00 -3.59
N VAL A 102 -2.12 1.07 -4.18
CA VAL A 102 -0.67 1.28 -4.29
C VAL A 102 -0.25 2.46 -3.44
N VAL A 103 0.74 2.24 -2.56
CA VAL A 103 1.45 3.27 -1.81
C VAL A 103 2.89 3.30 -2.30
N ARG A 104 3.40 4.48 -2.65
CA ARG A 104 4.76 4.63 -3.17
C ARG A 104 5.49 5.77 -2.47
N VAL A 105 6.66 5.45 -1.93
CA VAL A 105 7.57 6.40 -1.28
C VAL A 105 9.00 6.05 -1.68
N ALA A 106 9.91 7.01 -1.77
CA ALA A 106 11.30 6.73 -2.07
C ALA A 106 11.88 5.71 -1.07
N GLY A 107 12.59 4.69 -1.59
CA GLY A 107 13.08 3.58 -0.76
C GLY A 107 12.01 2.69 -0.13
N ASN A 108 10.76 2.77 -0.60
CA ASN A 108 9.60 2.06 -0.02
C ASN A 108 9.52 2.09 1.51
N VAL A 109 10.00 3.17 2.16
CA VAL A 109 9.95 3.33 3.62
C VAL A 109 8.51 3.30 4.15
N ALA A 110 8.33 2.85 5.39
CA ALA A 110 7.02 2.70 6.00
C ALA A 110 6.87 3.66 7.19
N ASP A 111 6.71 4.95 6.90
CA ASP A 111 6.35 5.94 7.90
C ASP A 111 4.90 5.79 8.37
N HIS A 112 4.50 6.60 9.33
CA HIS A 112 3.15 6.55 9.91
C HIS A 112 2.03 6.70 8.86
N LEU A 113 2.16 7.59 7.89
CA LEU A 113 1.14 7.80 6.86
C LEU A 113 1.05 6.65 5.87
N VAL A 114 2.18 6.03 5.56
CA VAL A 114 2.24 4.81 4.75
C VAL A 114 1.54 3.66 5.47
N ILE A 115 1.82 3.46 6.76
CA ILE A 115 1.19 2.42 7.58
C ILE A 115 -0.33 2.63 7.64
N GLU A 116 -0.81 3.85 7.95
CA GLU A 116 -2.24 4.17 7.96
C GLU A 116 -2.91 3.93 6.60
N SER A 117 -2.20 4.19 5.49
CA SER A 117 -2.73 3.93 4.16
C SER A 117 -2.90 2.43 3.90
N LEU A 118 -1.96 1.60 4.35
CA LEU A 118 -2.06 0.14 4.26
C LEU A 118 -3.17 -0.41 5.17
N ASP A 119 -3.28 0.12 6.39
CA ASP A 119 -4.37 -0.20 7.32
C ASP A 119 -5.73 0.10 6.70
N TYR A 120 -5.86 1.25 6.03
CA TYR A 120 -7.09 1.61 5.32
C TYR A 120 -7.42 0.60 4.21
N ALA A 121 -6.45 0.20 3.39
CA ALA A 121 -6.66 -0.79 2.34
C ALA A 121 -7.16 -2.14 2.90
N VAL A 122 -6.61 -2.58 4.02
CA VAL A 122 -6.97 -3.86 4.65
C VAL A 122 -8.31 -3.78 5.38
N THR A 123 -8.50 -2.76 6.21
CA THR A 123 -9.66 -2.68 7.12
C THR A 123 -10.91 -2.12 6.45
N HIS A 124 -10.77 -1.23 5.47
CA HIS A 124 -11.90 -0.57 4.81
C HIS A 124 -12.17 -1.10 3.40
N LEU A 125 -11.13 -1.50 2.67
CA LEU A 125 -11.28 -1.99 1.29
C LEU A 125 -11.19 -3.52 1.19
N ASN A 126 -10.98 -4.24 2.29
CA ASN A 126 -10.88 -5.70 2.36
C ASN A 126 -9.73 -6.31 1.54
N ALA A 127 -8.64 -5.60 1.30
CA ALA A 127 -7.44 -6.21 0.76
C ALA A 127 -6.90 -7.27 1.74
N ARG A 128 -6.69 -8.51 1.29
CA ARG A 128 -6.23 -9.62 2.12
C ARG A 128 -4.77 -9.98 1.88
N LEU A 129 -4.09 -9.25 1.02
CA LEU A 129 -2.67 -9.35 0.75
C LEU A 129 -2.05 -7.95 0.78
N VAL A 130 -0.94 -7.82 1.51
CA VAL A 130 -0.03 -6.68 1.44
C VAL A 130 1.30 -7.18 0.90
N VAL A 131 1.83 -6.54 -0.13
CA VAL A 131 3.17 -6.80 -0.68
C VAL A 131 4.05 -5.60 -0.39
N VAL A 132 5.16 -5.82 0.31
CA VAL A 132 6.24 -4.85 0.45
C VAL A 132 7.28 -5.15 -0.61
N MET A 133 7.37 -4.30 -1.63
CA MET A 133 8.20 -4.53 -2.81
C MET A 133 9.40 -3.56 -2.83
N GLY A 134 10.60 -4.09 -2.58
CA GLY A 134 11.86 -3.44 -2.89
C GLY A 134 12.28 -3.70 -4.33
N HIS A 135 13.40 -3.11 -4.75
CA HIS A 135 13.94 -3.33 -6.10
C HIS A 135 15.46 -3.18 -6.15
N THR A 136 16.08 -3.79 -7.16
CA THR A 136 17.51 -3.60 -7.45
C THR A 136 17.78 -2.16 -7.90
N HIS A 137 19.01 -1.69 -7.74
CA HIS A 137 19.46 -0.35 -8.16
C HIS A 137 18.62 0.81 -7.57
N CYS A 138 18.18 0.68 -6.31
CA CYS A 138 17.41 1.71 -5.63
C CYS A 138 18.28 2.92 -5.27
N GLY A 139 17.94 4.09 -5.83
CA GLY A 139 18.68 5.33 -5.57
C GLY A 139 18.64 5.77 -4.11
N ALA A 140 17.52 5.56 -3.41
CA ALA A 140 17.39 5.89 -1.99
C ALA A 140 18.28 4.98 -1.11
N ILE A 141 18.32 3.69 -1.39
CA ILE A 141 19.22 2.73 -0.72
C ILE A 141 20.67 3.09 -1.00
N LYS A 142 21.00 3.43 -2.25
CA LYS A 142 22.35 3.86 -2.61
C LYS A 142 22.77 5.08 -1.78
N ALA A 143 21.95 6.11 -1.71
CA ALA A 143 22.23 7.31 -0.92
C ALA A 143 22.41 6.97 0.58
N ALA A 144 21.58 6.08 1.14
CA ALA A 144 21.70 5.65 2.53
C ALA A 144 22.97 4.87 2.82
N VAL A 145 23.44 4.01 1.90
CA VAL A 145 24.67 3.21 2.02
C VAL A 145 25.91 4.09 1.86
N GLU A 146 25.91 5.02 0.91
CA GLU A 146 27.05 5.92 0.65
C GLU A 146 27.22 7.00 1.72
N GLY A 147 26.24 7.11 2.66
CA GLY A 147 26.35 8.02 3.79
C GLY A 147 26.32 9.48 3.36
N HIS A 148 25.49 9.85 2.41
CA HIS A 148 25.18 11.25 2.11
C HIS A 148 24.45 11.87 3.32
N ASP A 149 25.17 11.88 4.46
CA ASP A 149 24.82 12.54 5.71
C ASP A 149 25.09 14.06 5.63
N GLU A 150 25.27 14.61 4.42
CA GLU A 150 25.16 16.05 4.27
C GLU A 150 23.78 16.42 4.81
N PRO A 151 23.68 17.46 5.65
CA PRO A 151 22.42 17.86 6.26
C PRO A 151 21.53 18.52 5.18
N ASP A 152 21.20 17.78 4.14
CA ASP A 152 20.09 18.09 3.28
C ASP A 152 18.85 17.78 4.14
N GLU A 153 18.35 18.82 4.79
CA GLU A 153 17.21 18.74 5.71
C GLU A 153 15.99 18.12 5.02
N ASP A 154 15.95 18.17 3.68
CA ASP A 154 14.82 17.73 2.89
C ASP A 154 14.74 16.20 2.73
N VAL A 155 15.86 15.47 2.63
CA VAL A 155 15.86 13.99 2.46
C VAL A 155 16.33 13.22 3.70
N GLY A 156 16.85 13.91 4.69
CA GLY A 156 17.38 13.32 5.93
C GLY A 156 16.41 12.39 6.69
N PRO A 157 15.10 12.72 6.82
CA PRO A 157 14.13 11.82 7.43
C PRO A 157 14.04 10.46 6.72
N MET A 158 13.96 10.44 5.39
CA MET A 158 13.89 9.21 4.60
C MET A 158 15.15 8.35 4.77
N LEU A 159 16.35 8.95 4.75
CA LEU A 159 17.61 8.22 4.92
C LEU A 159 17.71 7.62 6.33
N ARG A 160 17.16 8.28 7.35
CA ARG A 160 17.09 7.74 8.71
C ARG A 160 16.24 6.48 8.81
N GLU A 161 15.12 6.41 8.08
CA GLU A 161 14.29 5.22 8.03
C GLU A 161 15.00 4.03 7.36
N LEU A 162 15.94 4.27 6.43
CA LEU A 162 16.70 3.23 5.75
C LEU A 162 17.94 2.77 6.53
N ARG A 163 18.40 3.53 7.53
CA ARG A 163 19.63 3.22 8.28
C ARG A 163 19.64 1.84 8.95
N PRO A 164 18.56 1.36 9.58
CA PRO A 164 18.55 0.02 10.18
C PRO A 164 18.78 -1.09 9.14
N ALA A 165 18.27 -0.94 7.92
CA ALA A 165 18.49 -1.90 6.85
C ALA A 165 19.94 -1.89 6.35
N VAL A 166 20.53 -0.69 6.20
CA VAL A 166 21.94 -0.54 5.85
C VAL A 166 22.84 -1.16 6.91
N ASP A 167 22.57 -0.93 8.20
CA ASP A 167 23.36 -1.48 9.29
C ASP A 167 23.29 -3.01 9.33
N ALA A 168 22.10 -3.59 9.12
CA ALA A 168 21.94 -5.04 9.01
C ALA A 168 22.71 -5.62 7.81
N ALA A 169 22.69 -4.94 6.67
CA ALA A 169 23.36 -5.38 5.44
C ALA A 169 24.90 -5.44 5.55
N LYS A 170 25.53 -4.62 6.40
CA LYS A 170 26.99 -4.57 6.58
C LYS A 170 27.61 -5.91 6.99
N SER A 171 26.85 -6.77 7.66
CA SER A 171 27.32 -8.07 8.14
C SER A 171 27.06 -9.21 7.14
N LEU A 172 26.35 -8.96 6.06
CA LEU A 172 25.95 -9.97 5.09
C LEU A 172 26.98 -10.09 3.93
N PRO A 173 27.22 -11.29 3.42
CA PRO A 173 28.07 -11.48 2.25
C PRO A 173 27.37 -10.98 0.97
N GLY A 174 28.13 -10.53 -0.01
CA GLY A 174 27.64 -10.10 -1.32
C GLY A 174 27.56 -8.59 -1.47
N ASP A 175 26.69 -8.11 -2.34
CA ASP A 175 26.53 -6.69 -2.63
C ASP A 175 25.72 -5.99 -1.52
N ILE A 176 26.29 -4.92 -0.97
CA ILE A 176 25.68 -4.19 0.15
C ILE A 176 24.39 -3.48 -0.26
N PHE A 177 24.26 -3.02 -1.51
CA PHE A 177 23.06 -2.32 -1.97
C PHE A 177 21.89 -3.29 -2.10
N ASP A 178 22.14 -4.48 -2.67
CA ASP A 178 21.14 -5.54 -2.77
C ASP A 178 20.73 -6.05 -1.39
N ASN A 179 21.71 -6.28 -0.51
CA ASN A 179 21.45 -6.70 0.86
C ASN A 179 20.61 -5.66 1.63
N ALA A 180 20.97 -4.37 1.55
CA ALA A 180 20.23 -3.31 2.22
C ALA A 180 18.81 -3.17 1.66
N SER A 181 18.62 -3.34 0.35
CA SER A 181 17.29 -3.34 -0.26
C SER A 181 16.43 -4.47 0.27
N GLN A 182 16.97 -5.69 0.39
CA GLN A 182 16.27 -6.86 0.92
C GLN A 182 15.98 -6.71 2.42
N GLU A 183 16.98 -6.26 3.21
CA GLU A 183 16.81 -6.05 4.65
C GLU A 183 15.75 -4.97 4.94
N ASN A 184 15.69 -3.90 4.16
CA ASN A 184 14.63 -2.90 4.26
C ASN A 184 13.24 -3.54 4.11
N VAL A 185 13.05 -4.37 3.09
CA VAL A 185 11.79 -5.10 2.89
C VAL A 185 11.48 -6.01 4.08
N ARG A 186 12.45 -6.80 4.56
CA ARG A 186 12.25 -7.72 5.71
C ARG A 186 11.88 -6.98 6.99
N LEU A 187 12.55 -5.87 7.28
CA LEU A 187 12.26 -5.04 8.46
C LEU A 187 10.86 -4.48 8.41
N ILE A 188 10.44 -3.94 7.26
CA ILE A 188 9.09 -3.39 7.09
C ILE A 188 8.02 -4.50 7.24
N VAL A 189 8.20 -5.66 6.60
CA VAL A 189 7.28 -6.80 6.77
C VAL A 189 7.18 -7.21 8.22
N LYS A 190 8.30 -7.28 8.93
CA LYS A 190 8.36 -7.61 10.35
C LYS A 190 7.61 -6.59 11.21
N ASP A 191 7.79 -5.30 10.93
CA ASP A 191 7.19 -4.23 11.73
C ASP A 191 5.68 -4.12 11.49
N LEU A 192 5.23 -4.20 10.24
CA LEU A 192 3.80 -4.27 9.89
C LEU A 192 3.10 -5.50 10.49
N SER A 193 3.85 -6.56 10.78
CA SER A 193 3.28 -7.82 11.30
C SER A 193 3.15 -7.87 12.82
N LYS A 194 3.83 -6.96 13.55
CA LYS A 194 3.92 -7.04 15.01
C LYS A 194 2.80 -6.34 15.76
N GLU A 195 2.36 -5.20 15.27
CA GLU A 195 1.52 -4.28 16.02
C GLU A 195 0.38 -3.71 15.17
N GLY A 196 -0.58 -3.06 15.84
CA GLY A 196 -1.68 -2.36 15.20
C GLY A 196 -2.84 -3.24 14.75
N PRO A 197 -3.75 -2.72 13.92
CA PRO A 197 -4.98 -3.38 13.54
C PRO A 197 -4.76 -4.60 12.62
N LEU A 198 -3.59 -4.74 12.01
CA LEU A 198 -3.26 -5.83 11.09
C LEU A 198 -2.87 -7.12 11.82
N ALA A 199 -2.24 -7.04 12.99
CA ALA A 199 -1.73 -8.20 13.71
C ALA A 199 -2.79 -9.27 14.00
N PRO A 200 -4.02 -8.97 14.47
CA PRO A 200 -5.05 -9.97 14.67
C PRO A 200 -5.48 -10.68 13.38
N MET A 201 -5.50 -9.95 12.25
CA MET A 201 -5.88 -10.51 10.95
C MET A 201 -4.80 -11.42 10.38
N ILE A 202 -3.54 -11.13 10.67
CA ILE A 202 -2.41 -12.00 10.31
C ILE A 202 -2.47 -13.29 11.14
N GLN A 203 -2.70 -13.17 12.45
CA GLN A 203 -2.80 -14.33 13.36
C GLN A 203 -3.97 -15.24 13.01
N SER A 204 -5.10 -14.69 12.57
CA SER A 204 -6.26 -15.49 12.12
C SER A 204 -6.09 -16.08 10.72
N GLY A 205 -5.04 -15.69 9.97
CA GLY A 205 -4.84 -16.09 8.58
C GLY A 205 -5.70 -15.35 7.56
N GLU A 206 -6.44 -14.33 7.99
CA GLU A 206 -7.24 -13.49 7.08
C GLU A 206 -6.40 -12.57 6.20
N LEU A 207 -5.26 -12.11 6.72
CA LEU A 207 -4.32 -11.24 6.03
C LEU A 207 -2.97 -11.92 5.89
N LYS A 208 -2.34 -11.75 4.74
CA LYS A 208 -0.93 -12.10 4.54
C LYS A 208 -0.14 -10.85 4.15
N ILE A 209 1.03 -10.65 4.78
CA ILE A 209 2.03 -9.67 4.37
C ILE A 209 3.23 -10.43 3.83
N VAL A 210 3.73 -10.05 2.65
CA VAL A 210 4.89 -10.69 2.01
C VAL A 210 5.91 -9.64 1.58
N GLY A 211 7.19 -9.98 1.70
CA GLY A 211 8.28 -9.24 1.10
C GLY A 211 8.55 -9.72 -0.32
N ALA A 212 8.90 -8.80 -1.21
CA ALA A 212 9.28 -9.11 -2.57
C ALA A 212 10.39 -8.18 -3.07
N MET A 213 11.22 -8.68 -3.98
CA MET A 213 12.23 -7.91 -4.70
C MET A 213 11.91 -7.91 -6.19
N TYR A 214 11.84 -6.73 -6.77
CA TYR A 214 11.74 -6.51 -8.20
C TYR A 214 13.13 -6.26 -8.78
N ASP A 215 13.55 -7.11 -9.67
CA ASP A 215 14.79 -6.97 -10.43
C ASP A 215 14.51 -6.14 -11.68
N ILE A 216 15.07 -4.93 -11.72
CA ILE A 216 14.86 -3.97 -12.82
C ILE A 216 15.43 -4.48 -14.15
N ASP A 217 16.53 -5.26 -14.12
CA ASP A 217 17.21 -5.71 -15.34
C ASP A 217 16.43 -6.84 -16.02
N THR A 218 15.81 -7.71 -15.25
CA THR A 218 15.08 -8.87 -15.79
C THR A 218 13.56 -8.71 -15.79
N GLY A 219 13.03 -7.71 -15.08
CA GLY A 219 11.59 -7.51 -14.89
C GLY A 219 10.95 -8.52 -13.94
N LYS A 220 11.71 -9.38 -13.26
CA LYS A 220 11.18 -10.43 -12.39
C LYS A 220 10.96 -9.94 -10.96
N VAL A 221 9.89 -10.43 -10.35
CA VAL A 221 9.63 -10.29 -8.91
C VAL A 221 9.88 -11.64 -8.23
N THR A 222 10.70 -11.62 -7.19
CA THR A 222 11.01 -12.78 -6.34
C THR A 222 10.52 -12.51 -4.92
N LEU A 223 9.83 -13.47 -4.31
CA LEU A 223 9.42 -13.35 -2.91
C LEU A 223 10.64 -13.53 -2.00
N LEU A 224 10.65 -12.78 -0.92
CA LEU A 224 11.60 -12.95 0.18
C LEU A 224 10.98 -13.85 1.26
N ASP A 225 11.85 -14.67 1.84
CA ASP A 225 11.52 -15.53 2.99
C ASP A 225 11.41 -14.72 4.29
#